data_0a3a8afbce544eb6dfa9045ae8d34616
#
_entry.id   0a3a8afbce544eb6dfa9045ae8d34616
#
_cell.length_a   1.000
_cell.length_b   1.000
_cell.length_c   1.000
_cell.angle_alpha   90.00
_cell.angle_beta   90.00
_cell.angle_gamma   90.00
#
_symmetry.space_group_name_H-M   'P 1'
#
loop_
_entity.id
_entity.type
_entity.pdbx_description
1 polymer ?
#
loop_
_entity_poly.entity_id
_entity_poly.type
_entity_poly.pdbx_seq_one_letter_code
_entity_poly.pdbx_strand_id
1 'polypeptide(L)'
;LVILDFFAGSGTTGQAVLELNKEDGGNRTFILCTNNEKKADVNPNGIAYDVTSKRLKRVMTGSCYDGTKDFEWIKKNSSLGDNLDVYEIAEVSNTEQSEGKSAFDVIDETLYGEVKMTPKDKIKWVCENFSVTQKHLEDRS
;
A
#
# COMPACT_ATOMS: atom_id res chain seq x y z
N LEU A 1 6.69 -18.49 3.92
CA LEU A 1 5.69 -18.27 4.98
C LEU A 1 5.09 -16.88 4.84
N VAL A 2 3.74 -16.78 4.84
CA VAL A 2 3.01 -15.52 4.85
C VAL A 2 2.40 -15.29 6.23
N ILE A 3 2.59 -14.12 6.78
CA ILE A 3 2.03 -13.67 8.06
C ILE A 3 0.92 -12.68 7.79
N LEU A 4 -0.28 -12.94 8.31
CA LEU A 4 -1.45 -12.07 8.14
C LEU A 4 -1.83 -11.47 9.50
N ASP A 5 -1.93 -10.14 9.53
CA ASP A 5 -2.35 -9.36 10.71
C ASP A 5 -3.51 -8.44 10.32
N PHE A 6 -4.69 -8.68 10.90
CA PHE A 6 -5.90 -7.91 10.63
C PHE A 6 -6.00 -6.60 11.43
N PHE A 7 -5.09 -6.37 12.36
CA PHE A 7 -5.07 -5.21 13.23
C PHE A 7 -3.69 -4.54 13.24
N ALA A 8 -3.22 -4.18 12.06
CA ALA A 8 -1.86 -3.69 11.82
C ALA A 8 -1.37 -2.61 12.80
N GLY A 9 -2.27 -1.74 13.25
CA GLY A 9 -1.94 -0.65 14.16
C GLY A 9 -0.74 0.15 13.65
N SER A 10 0.34 0.18 14.42
CA SER A 10 1.59 0.85 14.01
C SER A 10 2.52 0.00 13.14
N GLY A 11 2.14 -1.23 12.76
CA GLY A 11 2.95 -2.10 11.90
C GLY A 11 4.05 -2.87 12.63
N THR A 12 3.89 -3.14 13.92
CA THR A 12 4.89 -3.91 14.71
C THR A 12 5.12 -5.31 14.17
N THR A 13 4.08 -5.99 13.73
CA THR A 13 4.16 -7.31 13.12
C THR A 13 5.02 -7.29 11.85
N GLY A 14 4.82 -6.30 10.97
CA GLY A 14 5.62 -6.14 9.76
C GLY A 14 7.10 -5.93 10.08
N GLN A 15 7.40 -5.06 11.05
CA GLN A 15 8.78 -4.85 11.49
C GLN A 15 9.42 -6.14 12.04
N ALA A 16 8.71 -6.90 12.86
CA ALA A 16 9.22 -8.16 13.42
C ALA A 16 9.53 -9.19 12.31
N VAL A 17 8.70 -9.26 11.27
CA VAL A 17 8.95 -10.14 10.12
C VAL A 17 10.22 -9.72 9.37
N LEU A 18 10.39 -8.42 9.13
CA LEU A 18 11.60 -7.89 8.48
C LEU A 18 12.87 -8.16 9.32
N GLU A 19 12.79 -7.98 10.63
CA GLU A 19 13.89 -8.27 11.56
C GLU A 19 14.28 -9.74 11.51
N LEU A 20 13.31 -10.67 11.57
CA LEU A 20 13.55 -12.11 11.47
C LEU A 20 14.15 -12.51 10.11
N ASN A 21 13.63 -11.94 9.01
CA ASN A 21 14.20 -12.21 7.68
C ASN A 21 15.66 -11.80 7.61
N LYS A 22 16.00 -10.66 8.22
CA LYS A 22 17.38 -10.19 8.24
C LYS A 22 18.27 -11.04 9.14
N GLU A 23 17.75 -11.53 10.28
CA GLU A 23 18.50 -12.33 11.25
C GLU A 23 18.87 -13.71 10.71
N ASP A 24 17.92 -14.40 10.08
CA ASP A 24 18.11 -15.79 9.63
C ASP A 24 18.20 -15.98 8.11
N GLY A 25 18.17 -14.88 7.34
CA GLY A 25 18.17 -14.92 5.88
C GLY A 25 16.86 -15.49 5.28
N GLY A 26 15.79 -15.51 6.06
CA GLY A 26 14.50 -16.02 5.65
C GLY A 26 13.80 -15.13 4.60
N ASN A 27 12.79 -15.69 3.95
CA ASN A 27 11.95 -15.00 2.98
C ASN A 27 10.47 -15.11 3.41
N ARG A 28 10.13 -14.44 4.50
CA ARG A 28 8.75 -14.33 4.99
C ARG A 28 8.12 -13.08 4.40
N THR A 29 6.85 -13.18 4.05
CA THR A 29 6.02 -12.06 3.60
C THR A 29 4.97 -11.75 4.65
N PHE A 30 4.58 -10.49 4.78
CA PHE A 30 3.47 -10.09 5.64
C PHE A 30 2.38 -9.37 4.85
N ILE A 31 1.16 -9.52 5.33
CA ILE A 31 -0.01 -8.76 4.89
C ILE A 31 -0.60 -8.12 6.15
N LEU A 32 -0.63 -6.79 6.16
CA LEU A 32 -1.17 -6.00 7.27
C LEU A 32 -2.47 -5.34 6.83
N CYS A 33 -3.53 -5.56 7.57
CA CYS A 33 -4.83 -4.95 7.33
C CYS A 33 -5.17 -3.97 8.45
N THR A 34 -5.79 -2.87 8.09
CA THR A 34 -6.32 -1.88 9.05
C THR A 34 -7.53 -1.17 8.45
N ASN A 35 -8.43 -0.67 9.28
CA ASN A 35 -9.58 0.12 8.87
C ASN A 35 -9.23 1.56 8.46
N ASN A 36 -7.97 1.91 8.38
CA ASN A 36 -7.44 3.22 7.99
C ASN A 36 -8.13 4.43 8.68
N GLU A 37 -8.39 4.31 9.97
CA GLU A 37 -9.03 5.37 10.77
C GLU A 37 -8.26 6.69 10.64
N LYS A 38 -9.00 7.77 10.33
CA LYS A 38 -8.44 9.13 10.16
C LYS A 38 -8.73 9.99 11.37
N LYS A 39 -7.73 10.72 11.85
CA LYS A 39 -7.84 11.75 12.90
C LYS A 39 -7.15 13.01 12.41
N ALA A 40 -7.90 14.10 12.25
CA ALA A 40 -7.45 15.33 11.59
C ALA A 40 -6.09 15.85 12.08
N ASP A 41 -5.85 15.82 13.39
CA ASP A 41 -4.65 16.39 14.00
C ASP A 41 -3.46 15.41 14.11
N VAL A 42 -3.68 14.11 13.88
CA VAL A 42 -2.66 13.08 14.13
C VAL A 42 -2.32 12.28 12.88
N ASN A 43 -3.34 11.80 12.17
CA ASN A 43 -3.20 10.96 10.99
C ASN A 43 -4.28 11.31 9.94
N PRO A 44 -4.20 12.49 9.32
CA PRO A 44 -5.21 12.99 8.38
C PRO A 44 -5.41 12.07 7.15
N ASN A 45 -4.36 11.37 6.74
CA ASN A 45 -4.43 10.40 5.63
C ASN A 45 -4.77 8.97 6.09
N GLY A 46 -4.99 8.77 7.38
CA GLY A 46 -5.30 7.50 8.00
C GLY A 46 -4.10 6.75 8.57
N ILE A 47 -4.39 5.79 9.44
CA ILE A 47 -3.36 5.01 10.16
C ILE A 47 -2.43 4.28 9.19
N ALA A 48 -2.96 3.70 8.12
CA ALA A 48 -2.14 2.95 7.15
C ALA A 48 -1.03 3.82 6.55
N TYR A 49 -1.35 5.05 6.15
CA TYR A 49 -0.38 5.97 5.53
C TYR A 49 0.47 6.72 6.55
N ASP A 50 -0.14 7.33 7.56
CA ASP A 50 0.58 8.25 8.44
C ASP A 50 1.32 7.57 9.58
N VAL A 51 0.96 6.34 9.92
CA VAL A 51 1.58 5.59 11.00
C VAL A 51 2.27 4.33 10.51
N THR A 52 1.51 3.36 9.98
CA THR A 52 2.02 2.03 9.63
C THR A 52 3.10 2.10 8.54
N SER A 53 2.78 2.71 7.40
CA SER A 53 3.71 2.79 6.27
C SER A 53 4.93 3.66 6.57
N LYS A 54 4.75 4.77 7.30
CA LYS A 54 5.87 5.63 7.71
C LYS A 54 6.84 4.91 8.64
N ARG A 55 6.32 4.15 9.59
CA ARG A 55 7.16 3.34 10.49
C ARG A 55 7.93 2.28 9.72
N LEU A 56 7.25 1.49 8.90
CA LEU A 56 7.89 0.42 8.13
C LEU A 56 8.93 0.99 7.17
N LYS A 57 8.60 2.02 6.39
CA LYS A 57 9.56 2.69 5.51
C LYS A 57 10.80 3.16 6.26
N ARG A 58 10.62 3.73 7.46
CA ARG A 58 11.74 4.20 8.30
C ARG A 58 12.70 3.09 8.66
N VAL A 59 12.22 1.95 9.10
CA VAL A 59 13.08 0.81 9.47
C VAL A 59 13.66 0.09 8.26
N MET A 60 12.93 0.05 7.15
CA MET A 60 13.39 -0.56 5.89
C MET A 60 14.52 0.25 5.24
N THR A 61 14.36 1.57 5.17
CA THR A 61 15.31 2.46 4.47
C THR A 61 16.38 3.07 5.39
N GLY A 62 16.15 3.10 6.70
CA GLY A 62 16.96 3.85 7.65
C GLY A 62 16.80 5.37 7.56
N SER A 63 15.70 5.85 6.97
CA SER A 63 15.43 7.26 6.78
C SER A 63 13.97 7.60 7.09
N CYS A 64 13.72 8.75 7.69
CA CYS A 64 12.38 9.30 7.84
C CYS A 64 11.86 9.86 6.51
N TYR A 65 10.57 10.20 6.46
CA TYR A 65 9.94 10.78 5.26
C TYR A 65 10.51 12.16 4.86
N ASP A 66 11.00 12.91 5.82
CA ASP A 66 11.67 14.20 5.62
C ASP A 66 13.16 14.05 5.21
N GLY A 67 13.62 12.81 5.04
CA GLY A 67 15.00 12.49 4.70
C GLY A 67 15.96 12.43 5.88
N THR A 68 15.52 12.75 7.11
CA THR A 68 16.37 12.65 8.29
C THR A 68 16.75 11.18 8.55
N LYS A 69 17.99 10.98 9.02
CA LYS A 69 18.53 9.66 9.39
C LYS A 69 18.90 9.58 10.86
N ASP A 70 18.56 10.59 11.63
CA ASP A 70 18.87 10.66 13.05
C ASP A 70 17.63 10.35 13.89
N PHE A 71 17.37 9.07 14.11
CA PHE A 71 16.34 8.60 15.03
C PHE A 71 16.84 7.43 15.86
N GLU A 72 16.31 7.27 17.06
CA GLU A 72 16.85 6.38 18.09
C GLU A 72 17.02 4.92 17.64
N TRP A 73 16.08 4.40 16.83
CA TRP A 73 16.19 3.03 16.36
C TRP A 73 17.41 2.81 15.45
N ILE A 74 17.67 3.74 14.50
CA ILE A 74 18.79 3.59 13.55
C ILE A 74 20.16 3.77 14.21
N LYS A 75 20.23 4.46 15.33
CA LYS A 75 21.48 4.58 16.11
C LYS A 75 21.96 3.22 16.63
N LYS A 76 21.05 2.29 16.85
CA LYS A 76 21.30 0.96 17.41
C LYS A 76 21.12 -0.18 16.40
N ASN A 77 20.55 0.09 15.24
CA ASN A 77 20.20 -0.89 14.24
C ASN A 77 20.62 -0.41 12.85
N SER A 78 20.78 -1.34 11.92
CA SER A 78 20.91 -1.03 10.50
C SER A 78 19.58 -1.20 9.80
N SER A 79 19.38 -0.50 8.68
CA SER A 79 18.17 -0.65 7.84
C SER A 79 17.91 -2.12 7.49
N LEU A 80 16.63 -2.48 7.49
CA LEU A 80 16.20 -3.87 7.28
C LEU A 80 16.16 -4.23 5.79
N GLY A 81 16.04 -3.23 4.92
CA GLY A 81 15.85 -3.48 3.49
C GLY A 81 14.40 -3.84 3.16
N ASP A 82 14.22 -4.53 2.02
CA ASP A 82 12.94 -5.01 1.52
C ASP A 82 12.06 -3.93 0.88
N ASN A 83 10.82 -4.27 0.50
CA ASN A 83 9.85 -3.37 -0.12
C ASN A 83 8.49 -3.44 0.59
N LEU A 84 7.67 -2.43 0.37
CA LEU A 84 6.33 -2.31 0.92
C LEU A 84 5.39 -1.73 -0.13
N ASP A 85 4.35 -2.48 -0.47
CA ASP A 85 3.24 -2.00 -1.26
C ASP A 85 2.06 -1.65 -0.34
N VAL A 86 1.43 -0.51 -0.58
CA VAL A 86 0.27 -0.05 0.20
C VAL A 86 -0.93 0.01 -0.72
N TYR A 87 -1.99 -0.70 -0.36
CA TYR A 87 -3.23 -0.79 -1.12
C TYR A 87 -4.38 -0.18 -0.32
N GLU A 88 -5.23 0.55 -0.98
CA GLU A 88 -6.52 0.98 -0.44
C GLU A 88 -7.64 0.15 -1.06
N ILE A 89 -8.51 -0.42 -0.20
CA ILE A 89 -9.68 -1.16 -0.65
C ILE A 89 -10.85 -0.19 -0.68
N ALA A 90 -11.45 -0.02 -1.85
CA ALA A 90 -12.64 0.79 -2.04
C ALA A 90 -13.82 -0.10 -2.49
N GLU A 91 -15.01 0.20 -1.97
CA GLU A 91 -16.24 -0.39 -2.48
C GLU A 91 -16.70 0.39 -3.72
N VAL A 92 -16.89 -0.32 -4.81
CA VAL A 92 -17.47 0.24 -6.04
C VAL A 92 -18.91 -0.21 -6.14
N SER A 93 -19.84 0.73 -6.01
CA SER A 93 -21.27 0.44 -6.16
C SER A 93 -21.58 0.00 -7.59
N ASN A 94 -22.24 -1.15 -7.73
CA ASN A 94 -22.70 -1.65 -9.03
C ASN A 94 -24.06 -1.05 -9.45
N THR A 95 -24.57 -0.07 -8.72
CA THR A 95 -25.85 0.59 -9.01
C THR A 95 -25.59 1.96 -9.62
N GLU A 96 -26.29 2.27 -10.71
CA GLU A 96 -26.26 3.55 -11.46
C GLU A 96 -26.71 4.77 -10.60
N GLN A 97 -26.89 4.61 -9.28
CA GLN A 97 -27.57 5.59 -8.43
C GLN A 97 -26.66 6.44 -7.54
N SER A 98 -25.34 6.29 -7.55
CA SER A 98 -24.50 7.21 -6.81
C SER A 98 -24.13 8.42 -7.67
N GLU A 99 -24.88 9.48 -7.56
CA GLU A 99 -24.59 10.82 -8.14
C GLU A 99 -24.41 10.89 -9.67
N GLY A 100 -25.06 9.98 -10.41
CA GLY A 100 -25.00 9.98 -11.90
C GLY A 100 -23.65 9.51 -12.46
N LYS A 101 -22.80 8.90 -11.64
CA LYS A 101 -21.56 8.25 -12.08
C LYS A 101 -21.79 6.76 -12.33
N SER A 102 -21.22 6.25 -13.41
CA SER A 102 -21.18 4.81 -13.68
C SER A 102 -20.16 4.12 -12.76
N ALA A 103 -20.30 2.80 -12.56
CA ALA A 103 -19.29 2.00 -11.87
C ALA A 103 -17.89 2.17 -12.48
N PHE A 104 -17.82 2.41 -13.78
CA PHE A 104 -16.58 2.67 -14.52
C PHE A 104 -15.94 4.01 -14.11
N ASP A 105 -16.74 5.06 -13.90
CA ASP A 105 -16.24 6.36 -13.47
C ASP A 105 -15.71 6.32 -12.02
N VAL A 106 -16.38 5.54 -11.15
CA VAL A 106 -15.95 5.35 -9.76
C VAL A 106 -14.65 4.57 -9.68
N ILE A 107 -14.49 3.52 -10.46
CA ILE A 107 -13.23 2.75 -10.56
C ILE A 107 -12.10 3.66 -11.01
N ASP A 108 -12.36 4.51 -11.97
CA ASP A 108 -11.39 5.40 -12.57
C ASP A 108 -10.85 6.43 -11.55
N GLU A 109 -11.74 7.09 -10.84
CA GLU A 109 -11.36 8.05 -9.79
C GLU A 109 -10.59 7.39 -8.64
N THR A 110 -10.95 6.16 -8.28
CA THR A 110 -10.30 5.41 -7.20
C THR A 110 -8.90 4.93 -7.58
N LEU A 111 -8.71 4.49 -8.82
CA LEU A 111 -7.44 3.92 -9.28
C LEU A 111 -6.45 4.96 -9.80
N TYR A 112 -6.93 6.02 -10.43
CA TYR A 112 -6.08 6.96 -11.18
C TYR A 112 -6.17 8.41 -10.68
N GLY A 113 -6.99 8.68 -9.67
CA GLY A 113 -7.27 10.02 -9.21
C GLY A 113 -8.10 10.82 -10.23
N GLU A 114 -8.06 12.16 -10.16
CA GLU A 114 -8.84 13.06 -11.04
C GLU A 114 -8.31 13.13 -12.49
N VAL A 115 -7.87 12.04 -13.08
CA VAL A 115 -7.45 12.03 -14.48
C VAL A 115 -8.68 12.07 -15.39
N LYS A 116 -8.93 13.20 -16.01
CA LYS A 116 -10.03 13.38 -16.98
C LYS A 116 -9.71 12.69 -18.32
N MET A 117 -9.86 11.38 -18.36
CA MET A 117 -9.84 10.62 -19.60
C MET A 117 -11.23 10.56 -20.22
N THR A 118 -11.31 10.59 -21.54
CA THR A 118 -12.57 10.28 -22.22
C THR A 118 -12.90 8.81 -22.07
N PRO A 119 -14.18 8.38 -22.11
CA PRO A 119 -14.55 6.97 -22.06
C PRO A 119 -13.80 6.10 -23.10
N LYS A 120 -13.53 6.68 -24.27
CA LYS A 120 -12.78 6.00 -25.34
C LYS A 120 -11.31 5.79 -24.99
N ASP A 121 -10.68 6.77 -24.36
CA ASP A 121 -9.29 6.69 -23.93
C ASP A 121 -9.14 5.72 -22.75
N LYS A 122 -10.13 5.67 -21.85
CA LYS A 122 -10.21 4.70 -20.76
C LYS A 122 -10.28 3.28 -21.27
N ILE A 123 -11.18 3.00 -22.23
CA ILE A 123 -11.30 1.68 -22.86
C ILE A 123 -9.98 1.28 -23.52
N LYS A 124 -9.38 2.19 -24.26
CA LYS A 124 -8.09 1.96 -24.92
C LYS A 124 -7.01 1.61 -23.91
N TRP A 125 -6.91 2.40 -22.84
CA TRP A 125 -5.93 2.17 -21.76
C TRP A 125 -6.13 0.79 -21.09
N VAL A 126 -7.37 0.43 -20.74
CA VAL A 126 -7.69 -0.88 -20.16
C VAL A 126 -7.29 -2.01 -21.10
N CYS A 127 -7.60 -1.90 -22.40
CA CYS A 127 -7.22 -2.89 -23.39
C CYS A 127 -5.70 -3.01 -23.55
N GLU A 128 -4.99 -1.90 -23.55
CA GLU A 128 -3.52 -1.89 -23.69
C GLU A 128 -2.79 -2.44 -22.45
N ASN A 129 -3.33 -2.21 -21.27
CA ASN A 129 -2.72 -2.65 -20.01
C ASN A 129 -3.21 -4.02 -19.55
N PHE A 130 -4.34 -4.50 -20.04
CA PHE A 130 -4.87 -5.82 -19.71
C PHE A 130 -3.89 -6.94 -20.10
N SER A 131 -3.29 -6.84 -21.28
CA SER A 131 -2.29 -7.81 -21.77
C SER A 131 -1.02 -7.83 -20.94
N VAL A 132 -0.60 -6.69 -20.39
CA VAL A 132 0.56 -6.59 -19.50
C VAL A 132 0.25 -7.25 -18.16
N THR A 133 -0.94 -7.00 -17.62
CA THR A 133 -1.39 -7.61 -16.37
C THR A 133 -1.55 -9.12 -16.52
N GLN A 134 -2.12 -9.60 -17.61
CA GLN A 134 -2.27 -11.03 -17.91
C GLN A 134 -0.90 -11.70 -18.04
N LYS A 135 0.03 -11.11 -18.76
CA LYS A 135 1.39 -11.65 -18.91
C LYS A 135 2.14 -11.72 -17.58
N HIS A 136 1.99 -10.71 -16.72
CA HIS A 136 2.56 -10.73 -15.36
C HIS A 136 1.98 -11.84 -14.47
N LEU A 137 0.73 -12.23 -14.66
CA LEU A 137 0.10 -13.33 -13.94
C LEU A 137 0.57 -14.68 -14.47
N GLU A 138 0.74 -14.81 -15.79
CA GLU A 138 1.24 -16.03 -16.43
C GLU A 138 2.72 -16.31 -16.10
N ASP A 139 3.55 -15.28 -16.01
CA ASP A 139 4.97 -15.40 -15.64
C ASP A 139 5.19 -15.76 -14.16
N ARG A 140 4.13 -15.76 -13.33
CA ARG A 140 4.15 -16.12 -11.91
C ARG A 140 3.55 -17.49 -11.60
N SER A 141 2.96 -18.15 -12.55
CA SER A 141 2.36 -19.50 -12.44
C SER A 141 3.35 -20.59 -12.85
#